data_e33c1f9c7d5d34f070281bff5d24570a
#
_entry.id   e33c1f9c7d5d34f070281bff5d24570a
#
_cell.length_a   1.000
_cell.length_b   1.000
_cell.length_c   1.000
_cell.angle_alpha   90.00
_cell.angle_beta   90.00
_cell.angle_gamma   90.00
#
_symmetry.space_group_name_H-M   'P 1'
#
loop_
_entity.id
_entity.type
_entity.pdbx_description
1 polymer ?
#
loop_
_entity_poly.entity_id
_entity_poly.type
_entity_poly.pdbx_seq_one_letter_code
_entity_poly.pdbx_strand_id
1 'polypeptide(L)'
;MNIALIIGNGFDLSLGLPTSFSHFIKSKYFRKGLMNNDLYQYMDSVYNSNMGWIDVESELANYSMEHPKSTTLRIEYHQLKQALADYMGEIDYNHDVIDKDSSAYNSFGDYFFSSVGHKPTNKLIVINFNYTHSILKLKRNLYGNGFLSKFLEIAEAFSPLMGNDNPFSHIKFIHPHGAVDTGIVFGVDDGSLISPKHTFLKKSCDPSYLAFNPTILSNADKIVIWGHSLGESDHAYFVDFFTRQSSSSASRKEIVITYYGEEGYESIIEQLDILTNHNIRGLKINNRLKLIDSSSEDCRWKL
;
A
#
# COMPACT_ATOMS: atom_id res chain seq x y z
N MET A 1 5.60 10.94 20.00
CA MET A 1 4.40 10.40 19.32
C MET A 1 4.87 9.37 18.30
N ASN A 2 4.27 8.19 18.28
CA ASN A 2 4.54 7.15 17.30
C ASN A 2 3.50 7.26 16.19
N ILE A 3 3.96 7.32 14.95
CA ILE A 3 3.11 7.51 13.77
C ILE A 3 3.29 6.30 12.84
N ALA A 4 2.19 5.70 12.42
CA ALA A 4 2.16 4.72 11.35
C ALA A 4 1.53 5.36 10.12
N LEU A 5 2.29 5.42 9.02
CA LEU A 5 1.82 5.86 7.72
C LEU A 5 1.69 4.63 6.82
N ILE A 6 0.47 4.31 6.43
CA ILE A 6 0.13 3.21 5.54
C ILE A 6 -0.15 3.79 4.16
N ILE A 7 0.49 3.26 3.15
CA ILE A 7 0.39 3.72 1.76
C ILE A 7 -0.06 2.57 0.88
N GLY A 8 -1.10 2.79 0.09
CA GLY A 8 -1.58 1.87 -0.92
C GLY A 8 -1.55 2.48 -2.33
N ASN A 9 -2.05 1.73 -3.30
CA ASN A 9 -1.93 2.06 -4.72
C ASN A 9 -2.54 3.41 -5.12
N GLY A 10 -3.56 3.89 -4.42
CA GLY A 10 -4.12 5.22 -4.64
C GLY A 10 -3.10 6.35 -4.43
N PHE A 11 -2.06 6.13 -3.64
CA PHE A 11 -0.95 7.06 -3.49
C PHE A 11 -0.14 7.18 -4.79
N ASP A 12 0.25 6.05 -5.37
CA ASP A 12 0.98 6.02 -6.63
C ASP A 12 0.17 6.64 -7.77
N LEU A 13 -1.12 6.28 -7.86
CA LEU A 13 -2.04 6.83 -8.86
C LEU A 13 -2.20 8.35 -8.72
N SER A 14 -2.26 8.86 -7.49
CA SER A 14 -2.30 10.31 -7.24
C SER A 14 -1.00 11.01 -7.68
N LEU A 15 0.13 10.33 -7.63
CA LEU A 15 1.41 10.84 -8.15
C LEU A 15 1.52 10.75 -9.67
N GLY A 16 0.47 10.30 -10.37
CA GLY A 16 0.46 10.10 -11.83
C GLY A 16 1.14 8.80 -12.30
N LEU A 17 1.46 7.88 -11.37
CA LEU A 17 2.08 6.61 -11.73
C LEU A 17 1.03 5.59 -12.20
N PRO A 18 1.18 4.95 -13.36
CA PRO A 18 0.19 4.02 -13.90
C PRO A 18 0.31 2.61 -13.26
N THR A 19 0.13 2.51 -11.93
CA THR A 19 0.39 1.29 -11.15
C THR A 19 -0.84 0.41 -10.91
N SER A 20 -2.02 0.74 -11.46
CA SER A 20 -3.19 -0.13 -11.33
C SER A 20 -3.07 -1.41 -12.17
N PHE A 21 -3.77 -2.47 -11.75
CA PHE A 21 -3.88 -3.69 -12.57
C PHE A 21 -4.50 -3.43 -13.94
N SER A 22 -5.42 -2.46 -14.06
CA SER A 22 -5.96 -2.02 -15.35
C SER A 22 -4.87 -1.48 -16.30
N HIS A 23 -3.91 -0.74 -15.76
CA HIS A 23 -2.77 -0.28 -16.55
C HIS A 23 -1.84 -1.44 -16.94
N PHE A 24 -1.58 -2.37 -16.00
CA PHE A 24 -0.77 -3.56 -16.26
C PHE A 24 -1.36 -4.43 -17.37
N ILE A 25 -2.67 -4.75 -17.33
CA ILE A 25 -3.35 -5.57 -18.33
C ILE A 25 -3.27 -4.94 -19.74
N LYS A 26 -3.28 -3.61 -19.83
CA LYS A 26 -3.11 -2.89 -21.11
C LYS A 26 -1.65 -2.81 -21.56
N SER A 27 -0.69 -3.13 -20.69
CA SER A 27 0.73 -2.97 -20.97
C SER A 27 1.27 -4.02 -21.97
N LYS A 28 2.41 -3.69 -22.59
CA LYS A 28 3.16 -4.64 -23.43
C LYS A 28 3.58 -5.91 -22.68
N TYR A 29 3.79 -5.82 -21.36
CA TYR A 29 4.21 -6.93 -20.51
C TYR A 29 3.14 -8.00 -20.38
N PHE A 30 1.91 -7.58 -20.11
CA PHE A 30 0.78 -8.48 -20.05
C PHE A 30 0.40 -9.01 -21.44
N ARG A 31 0.29 -8.14 -22.44
CA ARG A 31 -0.13 -8.51 -23.81
C ARG A 31 0.77 -9.57 -24.46
N LYS A 32 2.04 -9.60 -24.12
CA LYS A 32 2.99 -10.61 -24.60
C LYS A 32 2.66 -12.02 -24.11
N GLY A 33 2.07 -12.15 -22.91
CA GLY A 33 1.70 -13.44 -22.32
C GLY A 33 0.44 -14.08 -22.89
N LEU A 34 -0.46 -13.29 -23.52
CA LEU A 34 -1.79 -13.74 -23.94
C LEU A 34 -1.80 -14.94 -24.91
N MET A 35 -0.77 -15.09 -25.74
CA MET A 35 -0.80 -16.11 -26.81
C MET A 35 -0.59 -17.54 -26.31
N ASN A 36 0.05 -17.74 -25.16
CA ASN A 36 0.53 -19.05 -24.71
C ASN A 36 0.27 -19.32 -23.23
N ASN A 37 -0.68 -18.63 -22.61
CA ASN A 37 -0.91 -18.75 -21.17
C ASN A 37 -2.40 -18.58 -20.87
N ASP A 38 -3.04 -19.66 -20.43
CA ASP A 38 -4.49 -19.71 -20.20
C ASP A 38 -4.91 -18.78 -19.06
N LEU A 39 -4.08 -18.60 -18.04
CA LEU A 39 -4.33 -17.66 -16.95
C LEU A 39 -4.40 -16.21 -17.44
N TYR A 40 -3.52 -15.81 -18.40
CA TYR A 40 -3.59 -14.47 -19.00
C TYR A 40 -4.86 -14.27 -19.82
N GLN A 41 -5.27 -15.30 -20.58
CA GLN A 41 -6.51 -15.24 -21.36
C GLN A 41 -7.74 -15.13 -20.45
N TYR A 42 -7.75 -15.87 -19.35
CA TYR A 42 -8.78 -15.77 -18.32
C TYR A 42 -8.84 -14.34 -17.75
N MET A 43 -7.72 -13.81 -17.27
CA MET A 43 -7.65 -12.46 -16.71
C MET A 43 -8.07 -11.37 -17.70
N ASP A 44 -7.66 -11.48 -18.96
CA ASP A 44 -8.09 -10.55 -20.03
C ASP A 44 -9.59 -10.64 -20.29
N SER A 45 -10.16 -11.85 -20.29
CA SER A 45 -11.60 -12.08 -20.46
C SER A 45 -12.39 -11.45 -19.32
N VAL A 46 -11.99 -11.66 -18.06
CA VAL A 46 -12.65 -11.07 -16.89
C VAL A 46 -12.55 -9.55 -16.92
N TYR A 47 -11.37 -9.01 -17.23
CA TYR A 47 -11.17 -7.57 -17.36
C TYR A 47 -12.10 -6.94 -18.41
N ASN A 48 -12.23 -7.56 -19.57
CA ASN A 48 -13.09 -7.07 -20.64
C ASN A 48 -14.58 -7.20 -20.31
N SER A 49 -15.00 -8.24 -19.59
CA SER A 49 -16.41 -8.45 -19.18
C SER A 49 -16.84 -7.50 -18.05
N ASN A 50 -15.91 -7.06 -17.20
CA ASN A 50 -16.14 -6.17 -16.07
C ASN A 50 -15.84 -4.68 -16.39
N MET A 51 -16.07 -4.24 -17.61
CA MET A 51 -15.88 -2.84 -18.04
C MET A 51 -14.47 -2.27 -17.75
N GLY A 52 -13.45 -3.12 -17.76
CA GLY A 52 -12.07 -2.69 -17.56
C GLY A 52 -11.65 -2.59 -16.08
N TRP A 53 -12.36 -3.29 -15.20
CA TRP A 53 -11.98 -3.46 -13.81
C TRP A 53 -11.71 -4.93 -13.49
N ILE A 54 -10.75 -5.21 -12.61
CA ILE A 54 -10.41 -6.56 -12.17
C ILE A 54 -9.77 -6.53 -10.78
N ASP A 55 -10.24 -7.42 -9.92
CA ASP A 55 -9.51 -7.83 -8.72
C ASP A 55 -8.69 -9.09 -9.04
N VAL A 56 -7.44 -8.87 -9.36
CA VAL A 56 -6.55 -9.95 -9.83
C VAL A 56 -6.32 -11.02 -8.75
N GLU A 57 -6.33 -10.66 -7.48
CA GLU A 57 -6.11 -11.61 -6.38
C GLU A 57 -7.32 -12.52 -6.19
N SER A 58 -8.53 -11.96 -6.20
CA SER A 58 -9.77 -12.74 -6.18
C SER A 58 -9.88 -13.64 -7.41
N GLU A 59 -9.50 -13.13 -8.59
CA GLU A 59 -9.55 -13.91 -9.81
C GLU A 59 -8.51 -15.03 -9.88
N LEU A 60 -7.36 -14.89 -9.23
CA LEU A 60 -6.43 -16.01 -9.03
C LEU A 60 -7.06 -17.13 -8.20
N ALA A 61 -7.81 -16.79 -7.16
CA ALA A 61 -8.52 -17.79 -6.35
C ALA A 61 -9.61 -18.49 -7.16
N ASN A 62 -10.43 -17.73 -7.90
CA ASN A 62 -11.50 -18.27 -8.76
C ASN A 62 -10.91 -19.21 -9.81
N TYR A 63 -9.89 -18.78 -10.54
CA TYR A 63 -9.22 -19.64 -11.54
C TYR A 63 -8.65 -20.91 -10.93
N SER A 64 -8.07 -20.83 -9.75
CA SER A 64 -7.57 -22.00 -9.02
C SER A 64 -8.68 -23.00 -8.69
N MET A 65 -9.86 -22.54 -8.31
CA MET A 65 -11.01 -23.40 -7.99
C MET A 65 -11.66 -23.99 -9.23
N GLU A 66 -11.71 -23.26 -10.33
CA GLU A 66 -12.24 -23.73 -11.62
C GLU A 66 -11.31 -24.77 -12.27
N HIS A 67 -9.99 -24.66 -12.03
CA HIS A 67 -8.97 -25.51 -12.62
C HIS A 67 -8.17 -26.33 -11.57
N PRO A 68 -8.83 -27.08 -10.64
CA PRO A 68 -8.18 -27.68 -9.47
C PRO A 68 -7.12 -28.74 -9.80
N LYS A 69 -7.11 -29.24 -11.04
CA LYS A 69 -6.17 -30.25 -11.52
C LYS A 69 -5.14 -29.70 -12.51
N SER A 70 -5.10 -28.38 -12.71
CA SER A 70 -4.12 -27.76 -13.62
C SER A 70 -2.71 -28.13 -13.20
N THR A 71 -1.91 -28.56 -14.16
CA THR A 71 -0.48 -28.86 -14.00
C THR A 71 0.38 -27.70 -14.50
N THR A 72 -0.18 -26.78 -15.24
CA THR A 72 0.48 -25.61 -15.85
C THR A 72 0.37 -24.35 -15.01
N LEU A 73 -0.66 -24.24 -14.16
CA LEU A 73 -0.98 -23.02 -13.41
C LEU A 73 0.22 -22.45 -12.64
N ARG A 74 1.11 -23.29 -12.09
CA ARG A 74 2.30 -22.80 -11.39
C ARG A 74 3.21 -22.04 -12.33
N ILE A 75 3.42 -22.53 -13.54
CA ILE A 75 4.27 -21.87 -14.54
C ILE A 75 3.59 -20.60 -15.02
N GLU A 76 2.31 -20.66 -15.32
CA GLU A 76 1.48 -19.54 -15.78
C GLU A 76 1.48 -18.39 -14.76
N TYR A 77 1.29 -18.72 -13.48
CA TYR A 77 1.35 -17.77 -12.38
C TYR A 77 2.73 -17.11 -12.25
N HIS A 78 3.82 -17.90 -12.31
CA HIS A 78 5.16 -17.32 -12.22
C HIS A 78 5.47 -16.39 -13.39
N GLN A 79 4.97 -16.69 -14.60
CA GLN A 79 5.08 -15.80 -15.76
C GLN A 79 4.30 -14.50 -15.53
N LEU A 80 3.06 -14.58 -15.01
CA LEU A 80 2.24 -13.42 -14.69
C LEU A 80 2.91 -12.55 -13.61
N LYS A 81 3.39 -13.17 -12.53
CA LYS A 81 4.11 -12.49 -11.46
C LYS A 81 5.37 -11.77 -11.98
N GLN A 82 6.16 -12.44 -12.83
CA GLN A 82 7.35 -11.84 -13.43
C GLN A 82 7.00 -10.66 -14.36
N ALA A 83 5.98 -10.81 -15.18
CA ALA A 83 5.52 -9.73 -16.06
C ALA A 83 5.04 -8.51 -15.26
N LEU A 84 4.36 -8.73 -14.13
CA LEU A 84 3.97 -7.66 -13.21
C LEU A 84 5.19 -6.99 -12.58
N ALA A 85 6.18 -7.78 -12.13
CA ALA A 85 7.42 -7.26 -11.57
C ALA A 85 8.19 -6.40 -12.59
N ASP A 86 8.31 -6.89 -13.82
CA ASP A 86 8.98 -6.17 -14.91
C ASP A 86 8.25 -4.85 -15.25
N TYR A 87 6.92 -4.88 -15.27
CA TYR A 87 6.08 -3.70 -15.51
C TYR A 87 6.27 -2.66 -14.40
N MET A 88 6.16 -3.06 -13.15
CA MET A 88 6.34 -2.16 -12.01
C MET A 88 7.77 -1.65 -11.91
N GLY A 89 8.76 -2.48 -12.29
CA GLY A 89 10.17 -2.09 -12.38
C GLY A 89 10.41 -1.02 -13.44
N GLU A 90 9.76 -1.12 -14.62
CA GLU A 90 9.85 -0.07 -15.65
C GLU A 90 9.26 1.26 -15.15
N ILE A 91 8.11 1.21 -14.47
CA ILE A 91 7.51 2.40 -13.85
C ILE A 91 8.45 2.98 -12.80
N ASP A 92 8.97 2.13 -11.91
CA ASP A 92 9.84 2.58 -10.83
C ASP A 92 11.14 3.20 -11.35
N TYR A 93 11.69 2.68 -12.44
CA TYR A 93 12.93 3.18 -13.05
C TYR A 93 12.71 4.48 -13.86
N ASN A 94 11.65 4.54 -14.67
CA ASN A 94 11.48 5.58 -15.69
C ASN A 94 10.75 6.83 -15.21
N HIS A 95 10.00 6.75 -14.10
CA HIS A 95 9.22 7.89 -13.64
C HIS A 95 9.99 8.73 -12.61
N ASP A 96 10.87 9.60 -13.10
CA ASP A 96 11.37 10.76 -12.32
C ASP A 96 10.33 11.91 -12.27
N VAL A 97 9.29 11.83 -13.10
CA VAL A 97 8.23 12.85 -13.17
C VAL A 97 7.09 12.44 -12.24
N ILE A 98 7.12 12.97 -11.04
CA ILE A 98 6.03 12.90 -10.08
C ILE A 98 5.18 14.16 -10.25
N ASP A 99 3.87 13.99 -10.28
CA ASP A 99 2.95 15.13 -10.27
C ASP A 99 3.07 15.88 -8.94
N LYS A 100 3.72 17.05 -9.01
CA LYS A 100 3.99 17.89 -7.85
C LYS A 100 2.76 18.65 -7.36
N ASP A 101 1.72 18.71 -8.17
CA ASP A 101 0.47 19.38 -7.82
C ASP A 101 -0.52 18.38 -7.19
N SER A 102 -0.16 17.09 -7.17
CA SER A 102 -0.99 16.05 -6.62
C SER A 102 -1.24 16.18 -5.12
N SER A 103 -2.42 15.70 -4.69
CA SER A 103 -2.77 15.66 -3.28
C SER A 103 -1.83 14.78 -2.46
N ALA A 104 -1.34 13.67 -3.04
CA ALA A 104 -0.34 12.81 -2.38
C ALA A 104 0.99 13.53 -2.16
N TYR A 105 1.50 14.23 -3.19
CA TYR A 105 2.74 14.97 -3.08
C TYR A 105 2.68 16.04 -1.99
N ASN A 106 1.62 16.85 -2.02
CA ASN A 106 1.44 17.93 -1.08
C ASN A 106 1.19 17.43 0.36
N SER A 107 0.29 16.44 0.51
CA SER A 107 -0.02 15.85 1.82
C SER A 107 1.19 15.19 2.47
N PHE A 108 1.98 14.45 1.69
CA PHE A 108 3.17 13.79 2.20
C PHE A 108 4.25 14.80 2.57
N GLY A 109 4.47 15.83 1.74
CA GLY A 109 5.41 16.90 2.03
C GLY A 109 5.10 17.56 3.37
N ASP A 110 3.88 18.01 3.56
CA ASP A 110 3.44 18.67 4.78
C ASP A 110 3.49 17.73 5.98
N TYR A 111 2.98 16.51 5.83
CA TYR A 111 2.96 15.53 6.90
C TYR A 111 4.36 15.10 7.32
N PHE A 112 5.23 14.80 6.37
CA PHE A 112 6.60 14.40 6.63
C PHE A 112 7.39 15.52 7.31
N PHE A 113 7.27 16.75 6.82
CA PHE A 113 7.94 17.90 7.42
C PHE A 113 7.41 18.22 8.82
N SER A 114 6.10 18.18 9.01
CA SER A 114 5.51 18.46 10.32
C SER A 114 5.86 17.39 11.36
N SER A 115 5.99 16.12 10.92
CA SER A 115 6.23 15.00 11.82
C SER A 115 7.71 14.83 12.18
N VAL A 116 8.61 15.11 11.25
CA VAL A 116 10.06 14.91 11.41
C VAL A 116 10.77 16.22 11.81
N GLY A 117 10.31 17.37 11.28
CA GLY A 117 11.03 18.64 11.45
C GLY A 117 10.87 19.33 12.80
N HIS A 118 9.83 19.01 13.58
CA HIS A 118 9.50 19.79 14.78
C HIS A 118 9.66 19.06 16.12
N LYS A 119 9.81 17.73 16.13
CA LYS A 119 10.06 16.97 17.37
C LYS A 119 10.92 15.75 17.12
N PRO A 120 12.19 15.74 17.48
CA PRO A 120 13.10 14.60 17.32
C PRO A 120 12.68 13.31 18.07
N THR A 121 11.64 13.40 18.89
CA THR A 121 11.07 12.26 19.64
C THR A 121 9.99 11.50 18.90
N ASN A 122 9.58 11.93 17.71
CA ASN A 122 8.56 11.23 16.94
C ASN A 122 9.18 10.07 16.15
N LYS A 123 8.61 8.86 16.29
CA LYS A 123 8.96 7.70 15.47
C LYS A 123 7.96 7.59 14.34
N LEU A 124 8.45 7.51 13.12
CA LEU A 124 7.63 7.31 11.91
C LEU A 124 7.91 5.91 11.33
N ILE A 125 6.87 5.12 11.18
CA ILE A 125 6.92 3.86 10.47
C ILE A 125 6.07 4.03 9.20
N VAL A 126 6.69 3.82 8.05
CA VAL A 126 6.03 3.82 6.74
C VAL A 126 5.80 2.37 6.33
N ILE A 127 4.54 2.02 6.14
CA ILE A 127 4.11 0.70 5.69
C ILE A 127 3.60 0.89 4.26
N ASN A 128 4.41 0.50 3.29
CA ASN A 128 4.11 0.69 1.87
C ASN A 128 3.65 -0.63 1.25
N PHE A 129 2.38 -0.70 0.87
CA PHE A 129 1.77 -1.84 0.17
C PHE A 129 2.03 -1.82 -1.34
N ASN A 130 2.61 -0.73 -1.87
CA ASN A 130 2.96 -0.64 -3.28
C ASN A 130 4.27 -1.38 -3.56
N TYR A 131 4.40 -1.90 -4.77
CA TYR A 131 5.62 -2.54 -5.25
C TYR A 131 6.72 -1.52 -5.59
N THR A 132 6.34 -0.26 -5.80
CA THR A 132 7.22 0.84 -6.19
C THR A 132 7.87 1.53 -4.99
N HIS A 133 8.98 2.21 -5.25
CA HIS A 133 9.65 3.09 -4.28
C HIS A 133 9.17 4.56 -4.39
N SER A 134 7.93 4.77 -4.81
CA SER A 134 7.35 6.10 -5.05
C SER A 134 7.56 7.07 -3.88
N ILE A 135 7.41 6.59 -2.65
CA ILE A 135 7.63 7.41 -1.45
C ILE A 135 9.10 7.80 -1.24
N LEU A 136 10.06 6.94 -1.63
CA LEU A 136 11.48 7.27 -1.58
C LEU A 136 11.86 8.26 -2.69
N LYS A 137 11.24 8.13 -3.87
CA LYS A 137 11.39 9.08 -4.98
C LYS A 137 10.79 10.42 -4.63
N LEU A 138 9.61 10.43 -4.03
CA LEU A 138 9.00 11.64 -3.51
C LEU A 138 9.93 12.33 -2.52
N LYS A 139 10.51 11.60 -1.59
CA LYS A 139 11.55 12.09 -0.68
C LYS A 139 12.70 12.73 -1.46
N ARG A 140 13.24 12.06 -2.49
CA ARG A 140 14.33 12.60 -3.31
C ARG A 140 13.92 13.87 -4.04
N ASN A 141 12.70 13.94 -4.60
CA ASN A 141 12.21 15.12 -5.31
C ASN A 141 11.94 16.31 -4.40
N LEU A 142 11.35 16.09 -3.23
CA LEU A 142 11.15 17.14 -2.23
C LEU A 142 12.48 17.72 -1.72
N TYR A 143 13.51 16.92 -1.71
CA TYR A 143 14.79 17.24 -1.07
C TYR A 143 15.94 17.46 -2.06
N GLY A 144 15.83 17.01 -3.32
CA GLY A 144 16.87 17.13 -4.33
C GLY A 144 17.15 18.54 -4.82
N ASN A 145 16.26 19.49 -4.58
CA ASN A 145 16.41 20.89 -5.00
C ASN A 145 17.07 21.78 -3.94
N GLY A 146 17.99 21.28 -3.16
CA GLY A 146 18.92 22.09 -2.38
C GLY A 146 18.57 22.34 -0.92
N PHE A 147 17.36 22.02 -0.46
CA PHE A 147 17.02 22.22 0.96
C PHE A 147 17.48 21.06 1.84
N LEU A 148 17.42 19.83 1.37
CA LEU A 148 17.82 18.68 2.18
C LEU A 148 19.26 18.23 1.96
N SER A 149 19.84 18.47 0.79
CA SER A 149 21.30 18.31 0.72
C SER A 149 21.97 19.19 1.77
N LYS A 150 21.51 20.43 1.92
CA LYS A 150 21.96 21.30 3.02
C LYS A 150 21.53 20.81 4.41
N PHE A 151 20.33 20.25 4.57
CA PHE A 151 19.87 19.75 5.87
C PHE A 151 20.53 18.40 6.23
N LEU A 152 20.81 17.54 5.25
CA LEU A 152 21.62 16.32 5.44
C LEU A 152 23.09 16.65 5.69
N GLU A 153 23.66 17.60 4.96
CA GLU A 153 25.01 18.13 5.24
C GLU A 153 25.10 18.76 6.63
N ILE A 154 24.06 19.49 7.05
CA ILE A 154 23.95 20.03 8.40
C ILE A 154 23.75 18.91 9.43
N ALA A 155 22.87 17.94 9.16
CA ALA A 155 22.66 16.80 10.05
C ALA A 155 23.88 15.88 10.13
N GLU A 156 24.60 15.67 9.03
CA GLU A 156 25.88 14.94 9.02
C GLU A 156 27.01 15.76 9.70
N ALA A 157 27.06 17.07 9.50
CA ALA A 157 28.03 17.95 10.16
C ALA A 157 27.76 18.09 11.66
N PHE A 158 26.52 18.01 12.12
CA PHE A 158 26.13 18.02 13.54
C PHE A 158 25.99 16.64 14.16
N SER A 159 26.08 15.55 13.37
CA SER A 159 26.05 14.16 13.86
C SER A 159 27.07 13.86 14.97
N PRO A 160 28.30 14.39 14.94
CA PRO A 160 29.26 14.22 16.03
C PRO A 160 28.85 14.94 17.33
N LEU A 161 28.00 15.96 17.26
CA LEU A 161 27.55 16.75 18.40
C LEU A 161 26.21 16.25 18.98
N MET A 162 25.42 15.52 18.16
CA MET A 162 24.10 15.02 18.54
C MET A 162 24.09 13.56 19.02
N GLY A 163 25.23 12.88 19.05
CA GLY A 163 25.30 11.46 19.37
C GLY A 163 24.59 10.61 18.30
N ASN A 164 24.08 9.44 18.66
CA ASN A 164 23.39 8.51 17.74
C ASN A 164 21.99 8.99 17.28
N ASP A 165 21.60 10.23 17.50
CA ASP A 165 20.28 10.77 17.19
C ASP A 165 20.27 11.43 15.78
N ASN A 166 20.55 10.64 14.74
CA ASN A 166 20.18 11.01 13.39
C ASN A 166 18.64 11.08 13.31
N PRO A 167 18.03 12.25 13.05
CA PRO A 167 16.57 12.39 13.00
C PRO A 167 15.89 11.45 11.98
N PHE A 168 16.65 10.91 11.02
CA PHE A 168 16.19 9.92 10.06
C PHE A 168 16.38 8.47 10.49
N SER A 169 17.15 8.18 11.55
CA SER A 169 17.27 6.83 12.13
C SER A 169 15.95 6.33 12.74
N HIS A 170 14.99 7.23 12.92
CA HIS A 170 13.67 6.94 13.47
C HIS A 170 12.60 6.63 12.41
N ILE A 171 12.96 6.64 11.10
CA ILE A 171 12.04 6.27 10.03
C ILE A 171 12.32 4.83 9.62
N LYS A 172 11.32 3.98 9.81
CA LYS A 172 11.35 2.59 9.37
C LYS A 172 10.42 2.42 8.16
N PHE A 173 10.94 1.80 7.09
CA PHE A 173 10.14 1.40 5.93
C PHE A 173 9.86 -0.11 6.00
N ILE A 174 8.62 -0.49 5.70
CA ILE A 174 8.16 -1.87 5.63
C ILE A 174 7.36 -2.01 4.33
N HIS A 175 7.64 -3.05 3.55
CA HIS A 175 6.92 -3.40 2.33
C HIS A 175 6.26 -4.78 2.52
N PRO A 176 5.01 -4.87 2.97
CA PRO A 176 4.33 -6.16 3.20
C PRO A 176 4.22 -7.00 1.94
N HIS A 177 4.02 -6.36 0.80
CA HIS A 177 3.92 -6.99 -0.52
C HIS A 177 5.28 -7.05 -1.26
N GLY A 178 6.40 -6.83 -0.56
CA GLY A 178 7.70 -6.72 -1.20
C GLY A 178 7.84 -5.46 -2.06
N ALA A 179 8.91 -5.38 -2.82
CA ALA A 179 9.18 -4.27 -3.74
C ALA A 179 9.91 -4.79 -4.98
N VAL A 180 9.99 -3.97 -6.02
CA VAL A 180 10.59 -4.36 -7.32
C VAL A 180 12.04 -4.80 -7.22
N ASP A 181 12.80 -4.32 -6.27
CA ASP A 181 14.21 -4.65 -6.06
C ASP A 181 14.44 -5.84 -5.11
N THR A 182 13.47 -6.15 -4.24
CA THR A 182 13.55 -7.23 -3.25
C THR A 182 12.69 -8.44 -3.60
N GLY A 183 11.90 -8.34 -4.67
CA GLY A 183 10.91 -9.31 -5.10
C GLY A 183 9.50 -8.93 -4.63
N ILE A 184 8.56 -8.92 -5.57
CA ILE A 184 7.15 -8.65 -5.27
C ILE A 184 6.49 -9.87 -4.65
N VAL A 185 5.60 -9.66 -3.69
CA VAL A 185 4.70 -10.68 -3.12
C VAL A 185 3.34 -10.47 -3.76
N PHE A 186 3.02 -11.34 -4.69
CA PHE A 186 1.78 -11.32 -5.46
C PHE A 186 1.03 -12.61 -5.23
N GLY A 187 -0.28 -12.56 -5.03
CA GLY A 187 -1.07 -13.77 -4.78
C GLY A 187 -2.29 -13.50 -3.92
N VAL A 188 -2.86 -14.58 -3.39
CA VAL A 188 -4.07 -14.53 -2.58
C VAL A 188 -3.74 -14.52 -1.08
N ASP A 189 -4.68 -14.03 -0.26
CA ASP A 189 -4.58 -14.14 1.19
C ASP A 189 -4.61 -15.60 1.66
N ASP A 190 -4.09 -15.88 2.84
CA ASP A 190 -4.06 -17.24 3.42
C ASP A 190 -5.45 -17.81 3.67
N GLY A 191 -6.43 -16.96 3.94
CA GLY A 191 -7.84 -17.33 4.12
C GLY A 191 -8.59 -17.60 2.82
N SER A 192 -8.04 -17.24 1.65
CA SER A 192 -8.70 -17.41 0.37
C SER A 192 -8.94 -18.89 0.03
N LEU A 193 -10.12 -19.17 -0.51
CA LEU A 193 -10.47 -20.51 -1.00
C LEU A 193 -9.75 -20.77 -2.34
N ILE A 194 -8.81 -21.70 -2.30
CA ILE A 194 -8.06 -22.18 -3.48
C ILE A 194 -7.98 -23.69 -3.49
N SER A 195 -7.66 -24.27 -4.63
CA SER A 195 -7.35 -25.70 -4.70
C SER A 195 -6.18 -26.05 -3.77
N PRO A 196 -6.25 -27.12 -2.99
CA PRO A 196 -5.15 -27.56 -2.10
C PRO A 196 -3.82 -27.79 -2.83
N LYS A 197 -3.84 -28.00 -4.13
CA LYS A 197 -2.62 -28.16 -4.95
C LYS A 197 -1.96 -26.82 -5.33
N HIS A 198 -2.66 -25.71 -5.13
CA HIS A 198 -2.24 -24.38 -5.60
C HIS A 198 -1.82 -23.47 -4.45
N THR A 199 -1.34 -24.04 -3.33
CA THR A 199 -0.87 -23.28 -2.16
C THR A 199 0.22 -22.27 -2.50
N PHE A 200 0.95 -22.46 -3.61
CA PHE A 200 1.94 -21.51 -4.13
C PHE A 200 1.34 -20.15 -4.54
N LEU A 201 0.01 -20.04 -4.67
CA LEU A 201 -0.69 -18.77 -4.90
C LEU A 201 -0.82 -17.93 -3.63
N LYS A 202 -0.64 -18.51 -2.45
CA LYS A 202 -0.75 -17.78 -1.18
C LYS A 202 0.44 -16.86 -0.97
N LYS A 203 0.18 -15.62 -0.58
CA LYS A 203 1.21 -14.61 -0.28
C LYS A 203 2.22 -15.13 0.73
N SER A 204 1.77 -15.82 1.80
CA SER A 204 2.66 -16.38 2.83
C SER A 204 3.60 -17.48 2.34
N CYS A 205 3.30 -18.12 1.21
CA CYS A 205 4.15 -19.13 0.58
C CYS A 205 5.22 -18.50 -0.34
N ASP A 206 5.20 -17.19 -0.54
CA ASP A 206 6.19 -16.49 -1.33
C ASP A 206 7.50 -16.30 -0.56
N PRO A 207 8.67 -16.63 -1.13
CA PRO A 207 9.96 -16.46 -0.46
C PRO A 207 10.29 -15.01 -0.07
N SER A 208 9.70 -14.03 -0.78
CA SER A 208 9.88 -12.60 -0.50
C SER A 208 8.89 -12.07 0.54
N TYR A 209 7.97 -12.92 1.02
CA TYR A 209 6.98 -12.50 2.02
C TYR A 209 7.66 -12.18 3.35
N LEU A 210 7.47 -10.96 3.81
CA LEU A 210 7.90 -10.52 5.12
C LEU A 210 6.68 -10.40 6.03
N ALA A 211 6.62 -11.22 7.06
CA ALA A 211 5.55 -11.17 8.04
C ALA A 211 5.44 -9.76 8.62
N PHE A 212 4.31 -9.12 8.39
CA PHE A 212 3.98 -7.85 8.99
C PHE A 212 3.57 -8.08 10.46
N ASN A 213 4.16 -7.33 11.38
CA ASN A 213 3.76 -7.40 12.76
C ASN A 213 2.62 -6.41 13.04
N PRO A 214 1.36 -6.84 13.20
CA PRO A 214 0.21 -5.95 13.41
C PRO A 214 0.28 -5.14 14.70
N THR A 215 1.15 -5.51 15.66
CA THR A 215 1.36 -4.72 16.88
C THR A 215 1.93 -3.32 16.61
N ILE A 216 2.50 -3.09 15.42
CA ILE A 216 2.97 -1.77 14.99
C ILE A 216 1.82 -0.76 15.03
N LEU A 217 0.65 -1.13 14.52
CA LEU A 217 -0.54 -0.26 14.53
C LEU A 217 -1.03 -0.02 15.97
N SER A 218 -1.00 -1.05 16.81
CA SER A 218 -1.39 -0.94 18.21
C SER A 218 -0.46 -0.02 19.02
N ASN A 219 0.81 0.08 18.64
CA ASN A 219 1.82 0.92 19.29
C ASN A 219 1.86 2.35 18.75
N ALA A 220 1.19 2.64 17.64
CA ALA A 220 1.10 3.99 17.09
C ALA A 220 0.08 4.83 17.86
N ASP A 221 0.38 6.11 18.06
CA ASP A 221 -0.54 7.11 18.63
C ASP A 221 -1.44 7.68 17.50
N LYS A 222 -0.87 7.81 16.31
CA LYS A 222 -1.55 8.27 15.10
C LYS A 222 -1.32 7.28 13.96
N ILE A 223 -2.40 6.95 13.26
CA ILE A 223 -2.40 6.11 12.06
C ILE A 223 -2.93 6.94 10.91
N VAL A 224 -2.17 6.98 9.82
CA VAL A 224 -2.60 7.60 8.55
C VAL A 224 -2.62 6.53 7.48
N ILE A 225 -3.76 6.33 6.86
CA ILE A 225 -3.96 5.40 5.75
C ILE A 225 -4.22 6.25 4.51
N TRP A 226 -3.26 6.25 3.60
CA TRP A 226 -3.30 7.07 2.41
C TRP A 226 -3.35 6.22 1.13
N GLY A 227 -4.47 6.34 0.39
CA GLY A 227 -4.65 5.63 -0.89
C GLY A 227 -4.67 4.11 -0.80
N HIS A 228 -4.97 3.54 0.38
CA HIS A 228 -5.15 2.12 0.59
C HIS A 228 -6.65 1.80 0.76
N SER A 229 -7.14 0.84 -0.02
CA SER A 229 -8.57 0.48 -0.05
C SER A 229 -9.05 -0.28 1.19
N LEU A 230 -8.15 -0.80 2.01
CA LEU A 230 -8.44 -1.76 3.08
C LEU A 230 -9.16 -3.02 2.57
N GLY A 231 -8.91 -3.41 1.31
CA GLY A 231 -9.58 -4.52 0.65
C GLY A 231 -9.37 -5.87 1.33
N GLU A 232 -10.25 -6.83 1.03
CA GLU A 232 -10.32 -8.15 1.68
C GLU A 232 -8.99 -8.91 1.65
N SER A 233 -8.22 -8.78 0.57
CA SER A 233 -6.92 -9.43 0.42
C SER A 233 -5.86 -8.98 1.43
N ASP A 234 -6.13 -7.86 2.14
CA ASP A 234 -5.23 -7.28 3.14
C ASP A 234 -5.86 -7.23 4.54
N HIS A 235 -7.06 -7.76 4.73
CA HIS A 235 -7.76 -7.75 6.02
C HIS A 235 -6.92 -8.34 7.15
N ALA A 236 -6.12 -9.38 6.88
CA ALA A 236 -5.26 -10.02 7.86
C ALA A 236 -4.30 -9.03 8.56
N TYR A 237 -3.92 -7.94 7.89
CA TYR A 237 -3.07 -6.91 8.47
C TYR A 237 -3.82 -5.95 9.41
N PHE A 238 -5.14 -5.82 9.26
CA PHE A 238 -5.92 -4.74 9.87
C PHE A 238 -6.98 -5.21 10.86
N VAL A 239 -7.51 -6.43 10.72
CA VAL A 239 -8.67 -6.92 11.48
C VAL A 239 -8.46 -6.85 12.98
N ASP A 240 -7.32 -7.30 13.49
CA ASP A 240 -7.01 -7.27 14.92
C ASP A 240 -6.98 -5.84 15.47
N PHE A 241 -6.41 -4.92 14.69
CA PHE A 241 -6.32 -3.52 15.08
C PHE A 241 -7.71 -2.87 15.15
N PHE A 242 -8.48 -2.93 14.08
CA PHE A 242 -9.79 -2.26 14.02
C PHE A 242 -10.81 -2.88 14.97
N THR A 243 -10.83 -4.22 15.12
CA THR A 243 -11.69 -4.90 16.09
C THR A 243 -11.39 -4.46 17.52
N ARG A 244 -10.12 -4.36 17.92
CA ARG A 244 -9.74 -3.88 19.23
C ARG A 244 -10.12 -2.41 19.44
N GLN A 245 -9.83 -1.55 18.46
CA GLN A 245 -10.12 -0.11 18.58
C GLN A 245 -11.63 0.19 18.57
N SER A 246 -12.45 -0.66 17.97
CA SER A 246 -13.91 -0.53 18.03
C SER A 246 -14.51 -1.03 19.36
N SER A 247 -13.88 -2.00 20.02
CA SER A 247 -14.40 -2.70 21.21
C SER A 247 -13.87 -2.17 22.52
N SER A 248 -12.75 -1.46 22.53
CA SER A 248 -12.04 -1.07 23.74
C SER A 248 -11.92 0.43 23.90
N SER A 249 -12.13 0.92 25.13
CA SER A 249 -11.77 2.26 25.56
C SER A 249 -10.27 2.39 25.93
N ALA A 250 -9.45 1.41 25.63
CA ALA A 250 -8.04 1.42 25.99
C ALA A 250 -7.34 2.62 25.36
N SER A 251 -6.49 2.80 24.70
CA SER A 251 -5.82 4.02 24.23
C SER A 251 -6.55 4.64 23.04
N ARG A 252 -7.07 5.84 23.23
CA ARG A 252 -7.64 6.65 22.14
C ARG A 252 -6.57 7.00 21.14
N LYS A 253 -6.82 6.73 19.85
CA LYS A 253 -5.92 7.00 18.73
C LYS A 253 -6.49 8.04 17.77
N GLU A 254 -5.62 8.72 17.07
CA GLU A 254 -6.01 9.48 15.88
C GLU A 254 -5.86 8.57 14.66
N ILE A 255 -6.95 8.33 13.94
CA ILE A 255 -7.00 7.49 12.74
C ILE A 255 -7.48 8.37 11.60
N VAL A 256 -6.64 8.54 10.60
CA VAL A 256 -6.93 9.30 9.38
C VAL A 256 -6.92 8.35 8.19
N ILE A 257 -8.00 8.32 7.43
CA ILE A 257 -8.12 7.47 6.23
C ILE A 257 -8.50 8.36 5.07
N THR A 258 -7.73 8.33 3.99
CA THR A 258 -8.10 9.02 2.75
C THR A 258 -8.87 8.09 1.83
N TYR A 259 -9.85 8.66 1.13
CA TYR A 259 -10.61 8.01 0.08
C TYR A 259 -10.65 8.92 -1.16
N TYR A 260 -11.13 8.43 -2.29
CA TYR A 260 -11.23 9.20 -3.53
C TYR A 260 -12.67 9.18 -4.05
N GLY A 261 -13.35 10.32 -3.97
CA GLY A 261 -14.75 10.48 -4.41
C GLY A 261 -15.75 9.66 -3.62
N GLU A 262 -17.00 9.67 -4.06
CA GLU A 262 -18.13 9.05 -3.35
C GLU A 262 -18.02 7.52 -3.30
N GLU A 263 -17.71 6.87 -4.41
CA GLU A 263 -17.50 5.41 -4.47
C GLU A 263 -16.36 4.95 -3.55
N GLY A 264 -15.28 5.73 -3.47
CA GLY A 264 -14.18 5.45 -2.54
C GLY A 264 -14.59 5.59 -1.08
N TYR A 265 -15.47 6.55 -0.76
CA TYR A 265 -16.03 6.69 0.58
C TYR A 265 -16.86 5.47 0.96
N GLU A 266 -17.79 5.06 0.10
CA GLU A 266 -18.66 3.90 0.33
C GLU A 266 -17.83 2.63 0.53
N SER A 267 -16.84 2.39 -0.32
CA SER A 267 -15.92 1.26 -0.20
C SER A 267 -15.18 1.26 1.14
N ILE A 268 -14.63 2.39 1.57
CA ILE A 268 -13.94 2.48 2.88
C ILE A 268 -14.88 2.21 4.05
N ILE A 269 -16.12 2.69 3.99
CA ILE A 269 -17.11 2.42 5.04
C ILE A 269 -17.45 0.94 5.11
N GLU A 270 -17.66 0.28 3.97
CA GLU A 270 -17.90 -1.16 3.90
C GLU A 270 -16.74 -1.95 4.53
N GLN A 271 -15.51 -1.65 4.14
CA GLN A 271 -14.34 -2.34 4.70
C GLN A 271 -14.19 -2.10 6.21
N LEU A 272 -14.44 -0.88 6.68
CA LEU A 272 -14.43 -0.58 8.12
C LEU A 272 -15.52 -1.31 8.87
N ASP A 273 -16.70 -1.50 8.27
CA ASP A 273 -17.77 -2.28 8.90
C ASP A 273 -17.33 -3.73 9.12
N ILE A 274 -16.76 -4.36 8.12
CA ILE A 274 -16.22 -5.73 8.21
C ILE A 274 -15.08 -5.79 9.23
N LEU A 275 -14.08 -4.92 9.12
CA LEU A 275 -12.88 -4.92 9.98
C LEU A 275 -13.19 -4.62 11.46
N THR A 276 -14.30 -3.93 11.75
CA THR A 276 -14.73 -3.65 13.12
C THR A 276 -15.74 -4.66 13.65
N ASN A 277 -16.01 -5.73 12.89
CA ASN A 277 -17.07 -6.68 13.19
C ASN A 277 -18.44 -5.98 13.39
N HIS A 278 -18.81 -5.14 12.43
CA HIS A 278 -20.03 -4.35 12.39
C HIS A 278 -20.18 -3.30 13.53
N ASN A 279 -19.04 -2.79 14.02
CA ASN A 279 -19.01 -1.82 15.12
C ASN A 279 -18.27 -0.51 14.78
N ILE A 280 -18.56 0.09 13.62
CA ILE A 280 -18.02 1.41 13.24
C ILE A 280 -18.34 2.47 14.29
N ARG A 281 -19.52 2.37 14.92
CA ARG A 281 -19.91 3.30 16.01
C ARG A 281 -18.89 3.27 17.14
N GLY A 282 -18.48 2.08 17.58
CA GLY A 282 -17.46 1.91 18.61
C GLY A 282 -16.13 2.52 18.18
N LEU A 283 -15.71 2.30 16.94
CA LEU A 283 -14.50 2.90 16.39
C LEU A 283 -14.52 4.43 16.49
N LYS A 284 -15.64 5.08 16.11
CA LYS A 284 -15.81 6.54 16.16
C LYS A 284 -15.85 7.10 17.58
N ILE A 285 -16.43 6.34 18.54
CA ILE A 285 -16.51 6.77 19.95
C ILE A 285 -15.16 6.66 20.63
N ASN A 286 -14.46 5.55 20.40
CA ASN A 286 -13.22 5.23 21.11
C ASN A 286 -12.00 5.98 20.55
N ASN A 287 -12.08 6.47 19.31
CA ASN A 287 -10.95 7.08 18.60
C ASN A 287 -11.34 8.44 18.00
N ARG A 288 -10.34 9.15 17.49
CA ARG A 288 -10.55 10.31 16.62
C ARG A 288 -10.43 9.86 15.17
N LEU A 289 -11.53 9.36 14.61
CA LEU A 289 -11.58 8.94 13.21
C LEU A 289 -11.85 10.15 12.30
N LYS A 290 -11.01 10.33 11.29
CA LYS A 290 -11.17 11.29 10.20
C LYS A 290 -11.16 10.54 8.87
N LEU A 291 -12.17 10.81 8.04
CA LEU A 291 -12.23 10.35 6.65
C LEU A 291 -12.04 11.58 5.76
N ILE A 292 -11.09 11.54 4.84
CA ILE A 292 -10.68 12.71 4.04
C ILE A 292 -10.74 12.35 2.56
N ASP A 293 -11.49 13.13 1.80
CA ASP A 293 -11.56 13.00 0.35
C ASP A 293 -10.27 13.54 -0.29
N SER A 294 -9.50 12.65 -0.91
CA SER A 294 -8.25 13.00 -1.62
C SER A 294 -8.49 13.58 -3.01
N SER A 295 -9.72 13.56 -3.53
CA SER A 295 -10.09 14.25 -4.76
C SER A 295 -10.26 15.77 -4.55
N SER A 296 -10.44 16.19 -3.29
CA SER A 296 -10.66 17.59 -2.92
C SER A 296 -9.33 18.34 -2.73
N GLU A 297 -9.24 19.56 -3.22
CA GLU A 297 -8.08 20.45 -2.99
C GLU A 297 -7.83 20.73 -1.49
N ASP A 298 -8.87 20.65 -0.67
CA ASP A 298 -8.79 20.83 0.79
C ASP A 298 -8.14 19.65 1.52
N CYS A 299 -7.81 18.54 0.84
CA CYS A 299 -7.16 17.39 1.44
C CYS A 299 -5.81 17.73 2.08
N ARG A 300 -5.11 18.72 1.51
CA ARG A 300 -3.75 19.13 1.87
C ARG A 300 -3.56 19.48 3.34
N TRP A 301 -4.60 19.98 4.00
CA TRP A 301 -4.52 20.62 5.33
C TRP A 301 -5.19 19.81 6.46
N LYS A 302 -5.72 18.62 6.17
CA LYS A 302 -6.56 17.86 7.12
C LYS A 302 -5.89 16.65 7.76
N LEU A 303 -4.69 16.28 7.32
CA LEU A 303 -3.95 15.11 7.80
C LEU A 303 -3.43 15.21 9.25
#